data_a5aed655af456523172c52e36f2cbbcc
#
_entry.id   a5aed655af456523172c52e36f2cbbcc
#
_cell.length_a   1.000
_cell.length_b   1.000
_cell.length_c   1.000
_cell.angle_alpha   90.00
_cell.angle_beta   90.00
_cell.angle_gamma   90.00
#
_symmetry.space_group_name_H-M   'P 1'
#
loop_
_entity.id
_entity.type
_entity.pdbx_description
1 polymer ?
#
loop_
_entity_poly.entity_id
_entity_poly.type
_entity_poly.pdbx_seq_one_letter_code
_entity_poly.pdbx_strand_id
1 'polypeptide(L)'
;MYRRSMLDEIGLFDEDLFAYGDDADLGLRARIAGWGCLYMPGAVVRHHRGATLGQLNPRRLMLIERNRLLLAVKLFPGSLLWLNGVHYLARLAAGLWAALRKQGEISRFSSWTDKWRALAAVLRGDWEALKMVPLTLRKRREILRRRRLSASQTRQLLLRHRISLRELSQNLAHRPK
;
A
#
# COMPACT_ATOMS: atom_id res chain seq x y z
N MET A 1 6.35 18.34 1.95
CA MET A 1 7.71 18.85 1.64
C MET A 1 8.74 17.90 2.22
N TYR A 2 9.83 17.61 1.50
CA TYR A 2 10.89 16.69 1.93
C TYR A 2 12.22 17.44 2.07
N ARG A 3 13.02 17.07 3.07
CA ARG A 3 14.38 17.60 3.19
C ARG A 3 15.27 17.01 2.10
N ARG A 4 16.10 17.82 1.46
CA ARG A 4 17.02 17.37 0.42
C ARG A 4 18.02 16.34 0.96
N SER A 5 18.62 16.58 2.13
CA SER A 5 19.54 15.63 2.77
C SER A 5 18.91 14.27 3.08
N MET A 6 17.61 14.23 3.40
CA MET A 6 16.88 12.96 3.55
C MET A 6 16.81 12.22 2.22
N LEU A 7 16.44 12.91 1.14
CA LEU A 7 16.35 12.30 -0.19
C LEU A 7 17.71 11.81 -0.70
N ASP A 8 18.79 12.55 -0.41
CA ASP A 8 20.17 12.15 -0.75
C ASP A 8 20.57 10.87 0.02
N GLU A 9 20.10 10.70 1.26
CA GLU A 9 20.39 9.53 2.08
C GLU A 9 19.56 8.30 1.65
N ILE A 10 18.24 8.44 1.47
CA ILE A 10 17.33 7.31 1.27
C ILE A 10 16.89 7.09 -0.18
N GLY A 11 17.26 7.99 -1.08
CA GLY A 11 16.82 8.01 -2.49
C GLY A 11 15.45 8.64 -2.71
N LEU A 12 15.13 8.86 -3.96
CA LEU A 12 13.86 9.45 -4.44
C LEU A 12 12.71 8.45 -4.42
N PHE A 13 11.60 8.81 -5.09
CA PHE A 13 10.47 7.89 -5.32
C PHE A 13 10.92 6.65 -6.10
N ASP A 14 10.35 5.52 -5.76
CA ASP A 14 10.64 4.26 -6.44
C ASP A 14 9.81 4.16 -7.74
N GLU A 15 10.48 4.30 -8.87
CA GLU A 15 9.88 4.30 -10.20
C GLU A 15 9.15 2.98 -10.53
N ASP A 16 9.58 1.86 -9.94
CA ASP A 16 8.92 0.56 -10.14
C ASP A 16 7.48 0.55 -9.62
N LEU A 17 7.14 1.42 -8.67
CA LEU A 17 5.78 1.55 -8.17
C LEU A 17 4.86 2.28 -9.16
N PHE A 18 5.41 3.17 -9.98
CA PHE A 18 4.70 4.01 -10.94
C PHE A 18 3.67 4.94 -10.28
N ALA A 19 2.66 4.40 -9.62
CA ALA A 19 1.60 5.13 -8.92
C ALA A 19 0.97 4.23 -7.83
N TYR A 20 0.45 4.85 -6.78
CA TYR A 20 -0.16 4.24 -5.59
C TYR A 20 0.84 3.55 -4.65
N GLY A 21 1.00 4.14 -3.48
CA GLY A 21 1.88 3.65 -2.43
C GLY A 21 3.33 4.13 -2.54
N ASP A 22 3.66 4.93 -3.55
CA ASP A 22 4.94 5.62 -3.72
C ASP A 22 5.23 6.58 -2.56
N ASP A 23 4.23 7.31 -2.11
CA ASP A 23 4.26 8.16 -0.93
C ASP A 23 4.48 7.35 0.38
N ALA A 24 3.79 6.23 0.50
CA ALA A 24 3.96 5.32 1.64
C ALA A 24 5.36 4.67 1.65
N ASP A 25 5.90 4.30 0.47
CA ASP A 25 7.26 3.80 0.33
C ASP A 25 8.29 4.81 0.82
N LEU A 26 8.25 6.02 0.28
CA LEU A 26 9.19 7.07 0.63
C LEU A 26 9.08 7.45 2.11
N GLY A 27 7.86 7.62 2.61
CA GLY A 27 7.60 7.94 4.00
C GLY A 27 8.11 6.87 4.96
N LEU A 28 7.89 5.59 4.67
CA LEU A 28 8.34 4.50 5.55
C LEU A 28 9.85 4.28 5.46
N ARG A 29 10.47 4.42 4.29
CA ARG A 29 11.95 4.42 4.14
C ARG A 29 12.58 5.52 4.99
N ALA A 30 12.02 6.73 4.96
CA ALA A 30 12.47 7.84 5.79
C ALA A 30 12.36 7.49 7.29
N ARG A 31 11.24 6.94 7.73
CA ARG A 31 11.05 6.52 9.14
C ARG A 31 12.03 5.43 9.56
N ILE A 32 12.26 4.43 8.73
CA ILE A 32 13.23 3.34 8.97
C ILE A 32 14.66 3.88 9.10
N ALA A 33 15.02 4.89 8.30
CA ALA A 33 16.28 5.60 8.37
C ALA A 33 16.36 6.63 9.52
N GLY A 34 15.33 6.71 10.38
CA GLY A 34 15.35 7.57 11.58
C GLY A 34 14.86 8.99 11.35
N TRP A 35 14.40 9.36 10.17
CA TRP A 35 13.85 10.67 9.88
C TRP A 35 12.47 10.88 10.52
N GLY A 36 12.22 12.09 11.01
CA GLY A 36 10.93 12.50 11.55
C GLY A 36 9.90 12.79 10.47
N CYS A 37 8.62 12.77 10.87
CA CYS A 37 7.50 13.26 10.06
C CYS A 37 6.72 14.26 10.92
N LEU A 38 6.56 15.48 10.40
CA LEU A 38 5.80 16.54 11.08
C LEU A 38 4.49 16.78 10.33
N TYR A 39 3.40 16.76 11.07
CA TYR A 39 2.11 17.19 10.56
C TYR A 39 2.00 18.72 10.70
N MET A 40 1.71 19.40 9.59
CA MET A 40 1.54 20.85 9.53
C MET A 40 0.10 21.15 9.13
N PRO A 41 -0.79 21.54 10.06
CA PRO A 41 -2.21 21.77 9.77
C PRO A 41 -2.45 22.85 8.72
N GLY A 42 -1.57 23.87 8.64
CA GLY A 42 -1.67 24.94 7.65
C GLY A 42 -1.23 24.56 6.24
N ALA A 43 -0.59 23.39 6.04
CA ALA A 43 -0.16 22.92 4.73
C ALA A 43 -1.30 22.16 4.05
N VAL A 44 -2.22 22.90 3.45
CA VAL A 44 -3.41 22.33 2.79
C VAL A 44 -3.14 22.05 1.33
N VAL A 45 -3.42 20.81 0.89
CA VAL A 45 -3.33 20.38 -0.51
C VAL A 45 -4.69 19.86 -0.98
N ARG A 46 -5.16 20.37 -2.11
CA ARG A 46 -6.35 19.86 -2.79
C ARG A 46 -5.96 18.72 -3.73
N HIS A 47 -6.40 17.52 -3.42
CA HIS A 47 -6.06 16.32 -4.18
C HIS A 47 -7.23 15.86 -5.06
N HIS A 48 -7.04 15.90 -6.37
CA HIS A 48 -8.01 15.39 -7.35
C HIS A 48 -7.87 13.86 -7.48
N ARG A 49 -8.59 13.13 -6.63
CA ARG A 49 -8.56 11.66 -6.61
C ARG A 49 -9.00 11.07 -7.94
N GLY A 50 -8.18 10.18 -8.50
CA GLY A 50 -8.50 9.47 -9.73
C GLY A 50 -8.28 10.26 -11.02
N ALA A 51 -7.64 11.42 -10.97
CA ALA A 51 -7.35 12.23 -12.16
C ALA A 51 -6.51 11.49 -13.22
N THR A 52 -5.57 10.64 -12.78
CA THR A 52 -4.66 9.94 -13.70
C THR A 52 -5.27 8.69 -14.33
N LEU A 53 -5.94 7.84 -13.55
CA LEU A 53 -6.41 6.52 -14.03
C LEU A 53 -7.93 6.32 -13.89
N GLY A 54 -8.66 7.28 -13.33
CA GLY A 54 -10.07 7.10 -12.98
C GLY A 54 -10.28 6.25 -11.71
N GLN A 55 -11.49 6.34 -11.15
CA GLN A 55 -11.79 5.66 -9.88
C GLN A 55 -12.07 4.16 -10.04
N LEU A 56 -12.68 3.74 -11.15
CA LEU A 56 -13.13 2.36 -11.41
C LEU A 56 -12.27 1.65 -12.48
N ASN A 57 -11.01 2.05 -12.65
CA ASN A 57 -10.13 1.47 -13.64
C ASN A 57 -9.49 0.16 -13.14
N PRO A 58 -9.60 -0.98 -13.84
CA PRO A 58 -8.95 -2.24 -13.48
C PRO A 58 -7.42 -2.11 -13.32
N ARG A 59 -6.75 -1.29 -14.14
CA ARG A 59 -5.32 -1.01 -14.01
C ARG A 59 -4.97 -0.37 -12.67
N ARG A 60 -5.84 0.50 -12.16
CA ARG A 60 -5.68 1.07 -10.82
C ARG A 60 -5.71 -0.01 -9.74
N LEU A 61 -6.67 -0.93 -9.80
CA LEU A 61 -6.76 -2.04 -8.85
C LEU A 61 -5.53 -2.94 -8.91
N MET A 62 -5.09 -3.27 -10.11
CA MET A 62 -3.86 -4.04 -10.34
C MET A 62 -2.65 -3.39 -9.69
N LEU A 63 -2.42 -2.09 -9.91
CA LEU A 63 -1.28 -1.36 -9.35
C LEU A 63 -1.35 -1.28 -7.82
N ILE A 64 -2.52 -0.99 -7.25
CA ILE A 64 -2.71 -0.95 -5.79
C ILE A 64 -2.36 -2.31 -5.17
N GLU A 65 -2.83 -3.40 -5.75
CA GLU A 65 -2.58 -4.74 -5.24
C GLU A 65 -1.11 -5.14 -5.37
N ARG A 66 -0.53 -4.95 -6.56
CA ARG A 66 0.89 -5.18 -6.81
C ARG A 66 1.78 -4.42 -5.82
N ASN A 67 1.56 -3.12 -5.71
CA ASN A 67 2.41 -2.26 -4.90
C ASN A 67 2.23 -2.55 -3.39
N ARG A 68 1.03 -2.92 -2.94
CA ARG A 68 0.78 -3.37 -1.57
C ARG A 68 1.68 -4.55 -1.18
N LEU A 69 1.80 -5.55 -2.06
CA LEU A 69 2.67 -6.71 -1.83
C LEU A 69 4.14 -6.31 -1.88
N LEU A 70 4.55 -5.50 -2.88
CA LEU A 70 5.93 -5.03 -3.01
C LEU A 70 6.36 -4.22 -1.78
N LEU A 71 5.51 -3.33 -1.27
CA LEU A 71 5.77 -2.54 -0.07
C LEU A 71 5.95 -3.44 1.17
N ALA A 72 5.10 -4.46 1.32
CA ALA A 72 5.23 -5.41 2.41
C ALA A 72 6.57 -6.17 2.35
N VAL A 73 6.90 -6.72 1.19
CA VAL A 73 8.18 -7.43 0.97
C VAL A 73 9.37 -6.49 1.19
N LYS A 74 9.29 -5.25 0.74
CA LYS A 74 10.37 -4.27 0.78
C LYS A 74 10.64 -3.74 2.19
N LEU A 75 9.60 -3.43 2.96
CA LEU A 75 9.69 -2.58 4.15
C LEU A 75 9.31 -3.28 5.45
N PHE A 76 8.48 -4.34 5.43
CA PHE A 76 8.01 -4.94 6.66
C PHE A 76 9.07 -5.84 7.30
N PRO A 77 9.20 -5.83 8.64
CA PRO A 77 9.95 -6.85 9.38
C PRO A 77 9.41 -8.25 9.11
N GLY A 78 10.27 -9.28 9.18
CA GLY A 78 9.88 -10.67 8.87
C GLY A 78 8.65 -11.16 9.64
N SER A 79 8.52 -10.76 10.92
CA SER A 79 7.36 -11.09 11.74
C SER A 79 6.04 -10.51 11.22
N LEU A 80 6.07 -9.33 10.59
CA LEU A 80 4.89 -8.71 9.97
C LEU A 80 4.66 -9.22 8.54
N LEU A 81 5.69 -9.68 7.84
CA LEU A 81 5.52 -10.33 6.54
C LEU A 81 4.69 -11.61 6.66
N TRP A 82 4.99 -12.44 7.66
CA TRP A 82 4.18 -13.63 7.96
C TRP A 82 2.72 -13.27 8.25
N LEU A 83 2.52 -12.31 9.16
CA LEU A 83 1.19 -11.84 9.53
C LEU A 83 0.45 -11.21 8.34
N ASN A 84 1.17 -10.49 7.46
CA ASN A 84 0.60 -9.94 6.24
C ASN A 84 0.10 -11.03 5.28
N GLY A 85 0.77 -12.18 5.20
CA GLY A 85 0.30 -13.34 4.44
C GLY A 85 -1.05 -13.85 4.95
N VAL A 86 -1.19 -14.01 6.28
CA VAL A 86 -2.47 -14.42 6.89
C VAL A 86 -3.56 -13.38 6.63
N HIS A 87 -3.27 -12.10 6.81
CA HIS A 87 -4.21 -11.02 6.51
C HIS A 87 -4.60 -10.97 5.03
N TYR A 88 -3.69 -11.28 4.14
CA TYR A 88 -3.96 -11.36 2.72
C TYR A 88 -5.01 -12.43 2.41
N LEU A 89 -4.83 -13.64 2.91
CA LEU A 89 -5.80 -14.74 2.75
C LEU A 89 -7.16 -14.39 3.35
N ALA A 90 -7.18 -13.83 4.56
CA ALA A 90 -8.40 -13.37 5.20
C ALA A 90 -9.12 -12.29 4.38
N ARG A 91 -8.37 -11.37 3.77
CA ARG A 91 -8.90 -10.31 2.89
C ARG A 91 -9.49 -10.88 1.60
N LEU A 92 -8.83 -11.87 0.98
CA LEU A 92 -9.38 -12.56 -0.20
C LEU A 92 -10.69 -13.27 0.14
N ALA A 93 -10.74 -13.99 1.26
CA ALA A 93 -11.94 -14.65 1.73
C ALA A 93 -13.08 -13.64 2.03
N ALA A 94 -12.75 -12.53 2.73
CA ALA A 94 -13.70 -11.46 2.99
C ALA A 94 -14.19 -10.76 1.71
N GLY A 95 -13.32 -10.57 0.74
CA GLY A 95 -13.66 -10.00 -0.57
C GLY A 95 -14.60 -10.91 -1.36
N LEU A 96 -14.35 -12.22 -1.36
CA LEU A 96 -15.22 -13.20 -1.97
C LEU A 96 -16.59 -13.25 -1.28
N TRP A 97 -16.61 -13.27 0.06
CA TRP A 97 -17.81 -13.22 0.85
C TRP A 97 -18.64 -11.95 0.60
N ALA A 98 -17.99 -10.79 0.56
CA ALA A 98 -18.64 -9.52 0.25
C ALA A 98 -19.20 -9.48 -1.18
N ALA A 99 -18.47 -10.06 -2.15
CA ALA A 99 -18.96 -10.19 -3.53
C ALA A 99 -20.22 -11.04 -3.62
N LEU A 100 -20.31 -12.16 -2.87
CA LEU A 100 -21.48 -13.01 -2.79
C LEU A 100 -22.67 -12.28 -2.14
N ARG A 101 -22.40 -11.42 -1.15
CA ARG A 101 -23.43 -10.59 -0.48
C ARG A 101 -23.75 -9.28 -1.18
N LYS A 102 -23.19 -9.02 -2.36
CA LYS A 102 -23.34 -7.77 -3.12
C LYS A 102 -22.89 -6.53 -2.32
N GLN A 103 -21.89 -6.67 -1.44
CA GLN A 103 -21.32 -5.61 -0.61
C GLN A 103 -19.85 -5.38 -0.96
N GLY A 104 -19.28 -4.23 -0.55
CA GLY A 104 -17.87 -3.91 -0.73
C GLY A 104 -17.52 -3.21 -2.05
N GLU A 105 -16.22 -3.01 -2.31
CA GLU A 105 -15.75 -2.26 -3.50
C GLU A 105 -16.11 -2.95 -4.83
N ILE A 106 -16.16 -4.28 -4.84
CA ILE A 106 -16.53 -5.07 -6.03
C ILE A 106 -18.03 -4.89 -6.38
N SER A 107 -18.87 -4.56 -5.39
CA SER A 107 -20.29 -4.29 -5.64
C SER A 107 -20.55 -2.97 -6.39
N ARG A 108 -19.55 -2.06 -6.43
CA ARG A 108 -19.61 -0.81 -7.20
C ARG A 108 -19.54 -1.06 -8.71
N PHE A 109 -19.05 -2.22 -9.12
CA PHE A 109 -19.11 -2.65 -10.51
C PHE A 109 -20.50 -3.21 -10.80
N SER A 110 -21.26 -2.54 -11.65
CA SER A 110 -22.66 -2.87 -11.93
C SER A 110 -22.79 -4.17 -12.74
N SER A 111 -21.84 -4.44 -13.62
CA SER A 111 -21.86 -5.60 -14.51
C SER A 111 -21.04 -6.79 -13.96
N TRP A 112 -21.48 -8.01 -14.25
CA TRP A 112 -20.71 -9.23 -14.01
C TRP A 112 -19.35 -9.21 -14.73
N THR A 113 -19.31 -8.70 -15.95
CA THR A 113 -18.06 -8.56 -16.73
C THR A 113 -17.05 -7.65 -16.04
N ASP A 114 -17.51 -6.55 -15.43
CA ASP A 114 -16.63 -5.62 -14.73
C ASP A 114 -16.12 -6.22 -13.41
N LYS A 115 -16.94 -7.03 -12.74
CA LYS A 115 -16.49 -7.78 -11.54
C LYS A 115 -15.38 -8.78 -11.88
N TRP A 116 -15.54 -9.51 -12.99
CA TRP A 116 -14.50 -10.42 -13.48
C TRP A 116 -13.23 -9.68 -13.90
N ARG A 117 -13.36 -8.53 -14.55
CA ARG A 117 -12.22 -7.66 -14.89
C ARG A 117 -11.50 -7.16 -13.65
N ALA A 118 -12.25 -6.78 -12.61
CA ALA A 118 -11.67 -6.35 -11.34
C ALA A 118 -10.93 -7.49 -10.64
N LEU A 119 -11.50 -8.69 -10.59
CA LEU A 119 -10.85 -9.87 -10.04
C LEU A 119 -9.59 -10.24 -10.83
N ALA A 120 -9.68 -10.27 -12.15
CA ALA A 120 -8.52 -10.52 -13.02
C ALA A 120 -7.41 -9.47 -12.81
N ALA A 121 -7.78 -8.21 -12.59
CA ALA A 121 -6.81 -7.15 -12.30
C ALA A 121 -6.08 -7.38 -10.96
N VAL A 122 -6.79 -7.83 -9.92
CA VAL A 122 -6.18 -8.20 -8.63
C VAL A 122 -5.19 -9.35 -8.81
N LEU A 123 -5.62 -10.46 -9.42
CA LEU A 123 -4.77 -11.63 -9.66
C LEU A 123 -3.55 -11.29 -10.54
N ARG A 124 -3.73 -10.42 -11.54
CA ARG A 124 -2.62 -9.90 -12.34
C ARG A 124 -1.65 -9.07 -11.53
N GLY A 125 -2.17 -8.23 -10.62
CA GLY A 125 -1.33 -7.45 -9.70
C GLY A 125 -0.49 -8.33 -8.79
N ASP A 126 -1.08 -9.40 -8.24
CA ASP A 126 -0.36 -10.39 -7.42
C ASP A 126 0.73 -11.10 -8.24
N TRP A 127 0.41 -11.51 -9.45
CA TRP A 127 1.36 -12.17 -10.35
C TRP A 127 2.53 -11.25 -10.72
N GLU A 128 2.25 -9.99 -11.07
CA GLU A 128 3.30 -8.99 -11.35
C GLU A 128 4.17 -8.72 -10.10
N ALA A 129 3.55 -8.65 -8.91
CA ALA A 129 4.29 -8.51 -7.68
C ALA A 129 5.26 -9.68 -7.45
N LEU A 130 4.82 -10.93 -7.67
CA LEU A 130 5.66 -12.12 -7.52
C LEU A 130 6.89 -12.08 -8.44
N LYS A 131 6.72 -11.66 -9.70
CA LYS A 131 7.84 -11.50 -10.64
C LYS A 131 8.85 -10.46 -10.16
N MET A 132 8.39 -9.41 -9.49
CA MET A 132 9.23 -8.32 -9.00
C MET A 132 9.86 -8.60 -7.63
N VAL A 133 9.52 -9.71 -6.95
CA VAL A 133 10.09 -10.06 -5.64
C VAL A 133 11.63 -10.06 -5.64
N PRO A 134 12.35 -10.68 -6.60
CA PRO A 134 13.81 -10.68 -6.58
C PRO A 134 14.42 -9.27 -6.60
N LEU A 135 13.88 -8.38 -7.43
CA LEU A 135 14.30 -6.98 -7.50
C LEU A 135 13.98 -6.24 -6.19
N THR A 136 12.76 -6.45 -5.67
CA THR A 136 12.32 -5.86 -4.41
C THR A 136 13.19 -6.29 -3.22
N LEU A 137 13.64 -7.55 -3.19
CA LEU A 137 14.55 -8.04 -2.15
C LEU A 137 15.95 -7.40 -2.26
N ARG A 138 16.43 -7.07 -3.46
CA ARG A 138 17.67 -6.28 -3.63
C ARG A 138 17.50 -4.90 -3.02
N LYS A 139 16.42 -4.18 -3.36
CA LYS A 139 16.10 -2.85 -2.77
C LYS A 139 15.94 -2.93 -1.25
N ARG A 140 15.29 -3.99 -0.74
CA ARG A 140 15.18 -4.24 0.71
C ARG A 140 16.56 -4.33 1.39
N ARG A 141 17.52 -5.02 0.79
CA ARG A 141 18.88 -5.14 1.36
C ARG A 141 19.56 -3.77 1.51
N GLU A 142 19.40 -2.90 0.52
CA GLU A 142 19.93 -1.54 0.55
C GLU A 142 19.29 -0.70 1.66
N ILE A 143 17.95 -0.77 1.78
CA ILE A 143 17.22 -0.08 2.84
C ILE A 143 17.67 -0.57 4.22
N LEU A 144 17.83 -1.89 4.38
CA LEU A 144 18.26 -2.47 5.65
C LEU A 144 19.71 -2.10 6.04
N ARG A 145 20.58 -1.82 5.07
CA ARG A 145 21.94 -1.30 5.34
C ARG A 145 21.91 0.13 5.90
N ARG A 146 20.94 0.94 5.49
CA ARG A 146 20.79 2.35 5.89
C ARG A 146 19.84 2.54 7.08
N ARG A 147 19.25 1.46 7.59
CA ARG A 147 18.29 1.55 8.69
C ARG A 147 18.94 2.01 9.99
N ARG A 148 18.27 2.88 10.70
CA ARG A 148 18.58 3.26 12.09
C ARG A 148 17.61 2.62 13.09
N LEU A 149 16.39 2.34 12.67
CA LEU A 149 15.42 1.60 13.48
C LEU A 149 15.68 0.08 13.41
N SER A 150 15.67 -0.59 14.54
CA SER A 150 15.69 -2.04 14.61
C SER A 150 14.41 -2.67 14.03
N ALA A 151 14.42 -3.97 13.77
CA ALA A 151 13.22 -4.67 13.29
C ALA A 151 12.05 -4.59 14.29
N SER A 152 12.34 -4.62 15.61
CA SER A 152 11.33 -4.47 16.65
C SER A 152 10.75 -3.05 16.70
N GLN A 153 11.58 -2.03 16.61
CA GLN A 153 11.13 -0.63 16.54
C GLN A 153 10.31 -0.35 15.28
N THR A 154 10.73 -0.87 14.14
CA THR A 154 9.95 -0.76 12.90
C THR A 154 8.59 -1.48 13.04
N ARG A 155 8.55 -2.65 13.68
CA ARG A 155 7.31 -3.36 13.99
C ARG A 155 6.40 -2.53 14.88
N GLN A 156 6.94 -1.96 15.97
CA GLN A 156 6.17 -1.11 16.87
C GLN A 156 5.61 0.12 16.16
N LEU A 157 6.42 0.79 15.32
CA LEU A 157 6.00 1.92 14.51
C LEU A 157 4.78 1.56 13.64
N LEU A 158 4.86 0.46 12.90
CA LEU A 158 3.77 0.01 12.02
C LEU A 158 2.51 -0.38 12.80
N LEU A 159 2.66 -1.07 13.94
CA LEU A 159 1.52 -1.46 14.76
C LEU A 159 0.87 -0.28 15.49
N ARG A 160 1.66 0.71 15.93
CA ARG A 160 1.15 1.92 16.59
C ARG A 160 0.29 2.77 15.64
N HIS A 161 0.66 2.83 14.39
CA HIS A 161 -0.02 3.66 13.37
C HIS A 161 -0.92 2.84 12.43
N ARG A 162 -1.23 1.59 12.80
CA ARG A 162 -2.18 0.78 12.02
C ARG A 162 -3.58 1.39 12.09
N ILE A 163 -4.25 1.41 10.96
CA ILE A 163 -5.68 1.70 10.91
C ILE A 163 -6.43 0.43 11.33
N SER A 164 -7.33 0.53 12.30
CA SER A 164 -8.16 -0.60 12.72
C SER A 164 -9.20 -0.94 11.65
N LEU A 165 -9.66 -2.20 11.60
CA LEU A 165 -10.74 -2.61 10.70
C LEU A 165 -12.03 -1.82 10.94
N ARG A 166 -12.26 -1.40 12.18
CA ARG A 166 -13.41 -0.57 12.57
C ARG A 166 -13.31 0.84 11.98
N GLU A 167 -12.15 1.47 12.05
CA GLU A 167 -11.90 2.78 11.42
C GLU A 167 -12.00 2.71 9.89
N LEU A 168 -11.51 1.62 9.28
CA LEU A 168 -11.67 1.39 7.85
C LEU A 168 -13.15 1.30 7.46
N SER A 169 -13.98 0.59 8.23
CA SER A 169 -15.41 0.47 7.96
C SER A 169 -16.15 1.81 8.14
N GLN A 170 -15.80 2.59 9.16
CA GLN A 170 -16.38 3.91 9.42
C GLN A 170 -15.99 4.93 8.33
N ASN A 171 -14.73 4.95 7.90
CA ASN A 171 -14.26 5.82 6.83
C ASN A 171 -14.88 5.47 5.46
N LEU A 172 -15.28 4.23 5.25
CA LEU A 172 -16.02 3.82 4.05
C LEU A 172 -17.47 4.28 4.09
N ALA A 173 -18.08 4.38 5.28
CA ALA A 173 -19.46 4.85 5.48
C ALA A 173 -19.60 6.38 5.40
N HIS A 174 -18.55 7.13 5.75
CA HIS A 174 -18.57 8.61 5.83
C HIS A 174 -17.97 9.32 4.61
N ARG A 175 -17.82 8.66 3.46
CA ARG A 175 -17.41 9.35 2.23
C ARG A 175 -18.60 10.14 1.66
N PRO A 176 -18.61 11.49 1.67
CA PRO A 176 -19.60 12.26 0.95
C PRO A 176 -19.52 11.91 -0.55
N LYS A 177 -20.68 11.84 -1.16
CA LYS A 177 -20.87 11.57 -2.60
C LYS A 177 -20.19 12.60 -3.48
#